data_d626a46ef424ce048f10e23272efc647
#
_entry.id   d626a46ef424ce048f10e23272efc647
#
_cell.length_a   1.000
_cell.length_b   1.000
_cell.length_c   1.000
_cell.angle_alpha   90.00
_cell.angle_beta   90.00
_cell.angle_gamma   90.00
#
_symmetry.space_group_name_H-M   'P 1'
#
loop_
_entity.id
_entity.type
_entity.pdbx_description
1 polymer ?
#
loop_
_entity_poly.entity_id
_entity_poly.type
_entity_poly.pdbx_seq_one_letter_code
_entity_poly.pdbx_strand_id
1 'polypeptide(L)'
;MFWITEPGVKAVLRGRAKETGYPDFLMAMDGTMEGYRSLITNQMTAGTMLFGDFSQAILGLWGGIDLKADPFSKLEYGIVRFVAQQLVDVAVRQPGAFTYASGIN
;
A
#
# COMPACT_ATOMS: atom_id res chain seq x y z
N MET A 1 -12.10 -7.52 2.55
CA MET A 1 -10.79 -8.12 2.21
C MET A 1 -10.34 -7.64 0.84
N PHE A 2 -9.09 -7.42 0.68
CA PHE A 2 -8.51 -7.02 -0.60
C PHE A 2 -7.01 -7.34 -0.66
N TRP A 3 -6.44 -7.25 -1.87
CA TRP A 3 -5.02 -7.45 -2.11
C TRP A 3 -4.30 -6.12 -2.12
N ILE A 4 -3.09 -6.07 -1.60
CA ILE A 4 -2.17 -4.96 -1.81
C ILE A 4 -0.95 -5.50 -2.53
N THR A 5 -0.59 -4.90 -3.67
CA THR A 5 0.51 -5.35 -4.50
C THR A 5 1.43 -4.20 -4.88
N GLU A 6 2.67 -4.54 -5.15
CA GLU A 6 3.61 -3.64 -5.81
C GLU A 6 3.32 -3.63 -7.33
N PRO A 7 3.56 -2.54 -8.07
CA PRO A 7 3.23 -2.47 -9.50
C PRO A 7 3.87 -3.54 -10.38
N GLY A 8 5.10 -3.95 -10.08
CA GLY A 8 5.77 -5.02 -10.81
C GLY A 8 5.10 -6.37 -10.64
N VAL A 9 4.62 -6.67 -9.43
CA VAL A 9 3.84 -7.87 -9.14
C VAL A 9 2.53 -7.86 -9.91
N LYS A 10 1.85 -6.72 -9.99
CA LYS A 10 0.65 -6.60 -10.82
C LYS A 10 0.91 -6.95 -12.27
N ALA A 11 2.00 -6.45 -12.84
CA ALA A 11 2.37 -6.73 -14.23
C ALA A 11 2.61 -8.24 -14.45
N VAL A 12 3.29 -8.89 -13.52
CA VAL A 12 3.55 -10.34 -13.57
C VAL A 12 2.25 -11.14 -13.49
N LEU A 13 1.36 -10.79 -12.55
CA LEU A 13 0.10 -11.51 -12.36
C LEU A 13 -0.85 -11.35 -13.53
N ARG A 14 -0.86 -10.19 -14.18
CA ARG A 14 -1.69 -9.95 -15.37
C ARG A 14 -1.16 -10.69 -16.60
N GLY A 15 0.13 -10.99 -16.64
CA GLY A 15 0.74 -11.73 -17.74
C GLY A 15 0.80 -13.24 -17.54
N ARG A 16 0.44 -13.74 -16.36
CA ARG A 16 0.56 -15.15 -16.02
C ARG A 16 -0.80 -15.84 -16.05
N ALA A 17 -0.94 -16.87 -16.91
CA ALA A 17 -2.15 -17.67 -17.00
C ALA A 17 -2.35 -18.51 -15.73
N LYS A 18 -3.61 -18.78 -15.39
CA LYS A 18 -3.97 -19.67 -14.27
C LYS A 18 -3.50 -21.09 -14.51
N GLU A 19 -3.61 -21.53 -15.77
CA GLU A 19 -3.20 -22.85 -16.18
C GLU A 19 -2.70 -22.79 -17.62
N THR A 20 -1.74 -23.65 -17.96
CA THR A 20 -1.18 -23.71 -19.30
C THR A 20 -2.27 -24.06 -20.32
N GLY A 21 -2.43 -23.21 -21.35
CA GLY A 21 -3.42 -23.42 -22.42
C GLY A 21 -4.77 -22.81 -22.18
N TYR A 22 -5.02 -22.20 -21.01
CA TYR A 22 -6.25 -21.48 -20.71
C TYR A 22 -6.09 -19.97 -20.91
N PRO A 23 -7.15 -19.29 -21.38
CA PRO A 23 -7.08 -17.85 -21.62
C PRO A 23 -7.18 -16.98 -20.36
N ASP A 24 -7.46 -17.57 -19.20
CA ASP A 24 -7.61 -16.84 -17.95
C ASP A 24 -6.27 -16.55 -17.30
N PHE A 25 -6.11 -15.30 -16.87
CA PHE A 25 -4.95 -14.83 -16.13
C PHE A 25 -5.20 -14.82 -14.62
N LEU A 26 -4.12 -14.85 -13.84
CA LEU A 26 -4.22 -14.81 -12.36
C LEU A 26 -4.91 -13.53 -11.89
N MET A 27 -4.66 -12.41 -12.56
CA MET A 27 -5.33 -11.15 -12.28
C MET A 27 -6.19 -10.76 -13.49
N ALA A 28 -7.47 -10.52 -13.27
CA ALA A 28 -8.38 -10.07 -14.31
C ALA A 28 -8.06 -8.65 -14.78
N MET A 29 -8.60 -8.26 -15.93
CA MET A 29 -8.36 -6.94 -16.51
C MET A 29 -8.89 -5.79 -15.64
N ASP A 30 -9.91 -6.05 -14.85
CA ASP A 30 -10.48 -5.08 -13.90
C ASP A 30 -9.63 -4.92 -12.61
N GLY A 31 -8.57 -5.71 -12.46
CA GLY A 31 -7.70 -5.66 -11.29
C GLY A 31 -8.15 -6.53 -10.13
N THR A 32 -9.15 -7.40 -10.35
CA THR A 32 -9.56 -8.37 -9.32
C THR A 32 -8.78 -9.66 -9.44
N MET A 33 -8.58 -10.33 -8.32
CA MET A 33 -7.98 -11.66 -8.25
C MET A 33 -8.78 -12.51 -7.26
N GLU A 34 -9.29 -13.65 -7.72
CA GLU A 34 -10.18 -14.53 -6.94
C GLU A 34 -11.38 -13.78 -6.34
N GLY A 35 -11.94 -12.83 -7.10
CA GLY A 35 -13.11 -12.05 -6.68
C GLY A 35 -12.82 -10.87 -5.76
N TYR A 36 -11.58 -10.67 -5.34
CA TYR A 36 -11.18 -9.57 -4.48
C TYR A 36 -10.38 -8.53 -5.23
N ARG A 37 -10.67 -7.26 -4.97
CA ARG A 37 -9.96 -6.14 -5.60
C ARG A 37 -8.52 -6.07 -5.14
N SER A 38 -7.64 -5.58 -6.01
CA SER A 38 -6.25 -5.30 -5.67
C SER A 38 -5.99 -3.79 -5.66
N LEU A 39 -5.26 -3.34 -4.66
CA LEU A 39 -4.73 -1.99 -4.56
C LEU A 39 -3.23 -2.02 -4.83
N ILE A 40 -2.75 -0.99 -5.51
CA ILE A 40 -1.37 -0.93 -5.95
C ILE A 40 -0.66 0.20 -5.23
N THR A 41 0.51 -0.09 -4.70
CA THR A 41 1.32 0.91 -4.00
C THR A 41 2.80 0.70 -4.24
N ASN A 42 3.52 1.80 -4.42
CA ASN A 42 4.98 1.80 -4.52
C ASN A 42 5.67 1.70 -3.15
N GLN A 43 4.89 1.75 -2.07
CA GLN A 43 5.43 1.68 -0.71
C GLN A 43 5.79 0.25 -0.28
N MET A 44 5.39 -0.74 -1.05
CA MET A 44 5.74 -2.13 -0.80
C MET A 44 7.09 -2.49 -1.42
N THR A 45 7.77 -3.43 -0.79
CA THR A 45 9.01 -4.01 -1.33
C THR A 45 8.72 -4.71 -2.66
N ALA A 46 9.63 -4.57 -3.63
CA ALA A 46 9.49 -5.19 -4.93
C ALA A 46 9.32 -6.71 -4.82
N GLY A 47 8.42 -7.27 -5.61
CA GLY A 47 8.13 -8.70 -5.62
C GLY A 47 7.28 -9.21 -4.48
N THR A 48 6.59 -8.33 -3.75
CA THR A 48 5.76 -8.71 -2.61
C THR A 48 4.29 -8.39 -2.81
N MET A 49 3.43 -9.13 -2.13
CA MET A 49 2.00 -8.85 -2.08
C MET A 49 1.43 -9.25 -0.72
N LEU A 50 0.35 -8.60 -0.35
CA LEU A 50 -0.34 -8.81 0.91
C LEU A 50 -1.83 -9.00 0.65
N PHE A 51 -2.43 -9.96 1.33
CA PHE A 51 -3.88 -10.17 1.30
C PHE A 51 -4.39 -10.27 2.72
N GLY A 52 -5.52 -9.64 2.99
CA GLY A 52 -6.10 -9.75 4.32
C GLY A 52 -7.36 -8.92 4.52
N ASP A 53 -7.89 -9.07 5.72
CA ASP A 53 -9.01 -8.29 6.21
C ASP A 53 -8.48 -7.06 6.95
N PHE A 54 -8.47 -5.93 6.27
CA PHE A 54 -7.92 -4.69 6.80
C PHE A 54 -8.82 -4.04 7.87
N SER A 55 -10.02 -4.57 8.12
CA SER A 55 -10.82 -4.16 9.27
C SER A 55 -10.16 -4.52 10.61
N GLN A 56 -9.22 -5.46 10.60
CA GLN A 56 -8.43 -5.84 11.76
C GLN A 56 -7.17 -4.98 11.95
N ALA A 57 -6.89 -4.09 11.01
CA ALA A 57 -5.82 -3.12 11.17
C ALA A 57 -6.38 -1.83 11.78
N ILE A 58 -5.70 -1.30 12.78
CA ILE A 58 -6.10 -0.09 13.49
C ILE A 58 -5.09 1.01 13.18
N LEU A 59 -5.57 2.12 12.65
CA LEU A 59 -4.78 3.32 12.47
C LEU A 59 -5.02 4.26 13.65
N GLY A 60 -4.00 4.47 14.46
CA GLY A 60 -4.06 5.39 15.59
C GLY A 60 -3.51 6.76 15.22
N LEU A 61 -4.30 7.79 15.45
CA LEU A 61 -3.90 9.18 15.25
C LEU A 61 -3.96 9.88 16.60
N TRP A 62 -2.84 10.46 17.04
CA TRP A 62 -2.75 11.18 18.30
C TRP A 62 -2.65 12.67 18.05
N GLY A 63 -3.52 13.42 18.68
CA GLY A 63 -3.61 14.86 18.51
C GLY A 63 -4.09 15.25 17.12
N GLY A 64 -4.11 16.55 16.86
CA GLY A 64 -4.37 17.09 15.54
C GLY A 64 -3.10 17.27 14.72
N ILE A 65 -3.25 17.73 13.49
CA ILE A 65 -2.12 18.13 12.68
C ILE A 65 -1.51 19.40 13.28
N ASP A 66 -0.23 19.34 13.65
CA ASP A 66 0.52 20.47 14.16
C ASP A 66 1.24 21.16 13.00
N LEU A 67 0.75 22.34 12.64
CA LEU A 67 1.30 23.11 11.53
C LEU A 67 2.14 24.26 12.08
N LYS A 68 3.42 24.27 11.74
CA LYS A 68 4.36 25.32 12.14
C LYS A 68 4.89 26.06 10.93
N ALA A 69 4.90 27.37 11.01
CA ALA A 69 5.55 28.22 10.02
C ALA A 69 6.94 28.62 10.53
N ASP A 70 7.96 28.37 9.72
CA ASP A 70 9.32 28.77 10.03
C ASP A 70 9.78 29.82 9.04
N PRO A 71 9.74 31.11 9.41
CA PRO A 71 10.18 32.20 8.54
C PRO A 71 11.70 32.42 8.58
N PHE A 72 12.43 31.71 9.46
CA PHE A 72 13.85 32.02 9.73
C PHE A 72 14.82 31.13 9.00
N SER A 73 14.50 29.87 8.73
CA SER A 73 15.45 28.90 8.16
C SER A 73 15.96 29.27 6.76
N LYS A 74 15.14 29.99 5.98
CA LYS A 74 15.50 30.40 4.60
C LYS A 74 15.17 31.87 4.34
N LEU A 75 15.38 32.70 5.33
CA LEU A 75 15.08 34.12 5.23
C LEU A 75 15.85 34.83 4.11
N GLU A 76 17.08 34.37 3.85
CA GLU A 76 17.93 34.91 2.77
C GLU A 76 17.29 34.78 1.39
N TYR A 77 16.44 33.76 1.21
CA TYR A 77 15.76 33.48 -0.07
C TYR A 77 14.32 33.98 -0.11
N GLY A 78 13.85 34.66 0.93
CA GLY A 78 12.46 35.10 1.04
C GLY A 78 11.44 33.95 1.10
N ILE A 79 11.86 32.78 1.56
CA ILE A 79 11.04 31.57 1.63
C ILE A 79 10.57 31.34 3.07
N VAL A 80 9.27 31.12 3.25
CA VAL A 80 8.68 30.69 4.51
C VAL A 80 8.46 29.16 4.45
N ARG A 81 8.99 28.44 5.41
CA ARG A 81 8.86 27.00 5.50
C ARG A 81 7.70 26.62 6.42
N PHE A 82 6.79 25.76 5.93
CA PHE A 82 5.72 25.19 6.73
C PHE A 82 6.03 23.74 7.06
N VAL A 83 5.90 23.38 8.32
CA VAL A 83 6.11 22.00 8.79
C VAL A 83 4.81 21.51 9.39
N ALA A 84 4.27 20.42 8.82
CA ALA A 84 3.11 19.72 9.36
C ALA A 84 3.56 18.42 10.01
N GLN A 85 3.11 18.17 11.24
CA GLN A 85 3.43 16.96 11.99
C GLN A 85 2.16 16.34 12.55
N GLN A 86 2.12 15.01 12.55
CA GLN A 86 1.06 14.25 13.19
C GLN A 86 1.64 12.93 13.69
N LEU A 87 1.26 12.54 14.90
CA LEU A 87 1.64 11.25 15.47
C LEU A 87 0.68 10.18 14.95
N VAL A 88 1.22 9.18 14.29
CA VAL A 88 0.47 8.10 13.65
C VAL A 88 1.12 6.77 13.99
N ASP A 89 0.31 5.76 14.25
CA ASP A 89 0.79 4.38 14.39
C ASP A 89 -0.25 3.41 13.83
N VAL A 90 0.21 2.24 13.43
CA VAL A 90 -0.66 1.18 12.88
C VAL A 90 -0.45 -0.08 13.72
N ALA A 91 -1.53 -0.67 14.18
CA ALA A 91 -1.51 -1.94 14.90
C ALA A 91 -2.44 -2.94 14.23
N VAL A 92 -2.06 -4.21 14.29
CA VAL A 92 -2.86 -5.32 13.76
C VAL A 92 -3.46 -6.08 14.94
N ARG A 93 -4.79 -6.10 15.02
CA ARG A 93 -5.51 -6.80 16.10
C ARG A 93 -5.39 -8.31 15.99
N GLN A 94 -5.43 -8.82 14.77
CA GLN A 94 -5.42 -10.26 14.49
C GLN A 94 -4.48 -10.55 13.31
N PRO A 95 -3.22 -10.89 13.58
CA PRO A 95 -2.25 -11.18 12.52
C PRO A 95 -2.64 -12.34 11.61
N GLY A 96 -3.40 -13.31 12.12
CA GLY A 96 -3.89 -14.44 11.33
C GLY A 96 -4.88 -14.05 10.22
N ALA A 97 -5.41 -12.83 10.23
CA ALA A 97 -6.27 -12.31 9.14
C ALA A 97 -5.50 -11.85 7.92
N PHE A 98 -4.16 -11.87 7.95
CA PHE A 98 -3.30 -11.39 6.87
C PHE A 98 -2.40 -12.49 6.36
N THR A 99 -2.17 -12.49 5.05
CA THR A 99 -1.24 -13.39 4.36
C THR A 99 -0.27 -12.56 3.52
N TYR A 100 1.00 -12.90 3.61
CA TYR A 100 2.07 -12.19 2.92
C TYR A 100 2.79 -13.14 1.98
N ALA A 101 3.07 -12.68 0.77
CA ALA A 101 3.85 -13.43 -0.22
C ALA A 101 5.00 -12.57 -0.73
N SER A 102 6.14 -13.21 -0.96
CA SER A 102 7.35 -12.56 -1.47
C SER A 102 7.97 -13.38 -2.59
N GLY A 103 8.98 -12.81 -3.26
CA GLY A 103 9.68 -13.51 -4.35
C GLY A 103 8.84 -13.66 -5.61
N ILE A 104 7.87 -12.81 -5.85
CA ILE A 104 7.03 -12.83 -7.05
C ILE A 104 7.74 -12.09 -8.18
N ASN A 105 8.08 -12.80 -9.24
CA ASN A 105 8.77 -12.26 -10.41
C ASN A 105 8.43 -13.04 -11.71
#